data_35e9353cac6fae338b972d424458c751
#
_entry.id   35e9353cac6fae338b972d424458c751
#
_cell.length_a   1.000
_cell.length_b   1.000
_cell.length_c   1.000
_cell.angle_alpha   90.00
_cell.angle_beta   90.00
_cell.angle_gamma   90.00
#
_symmetry.space_group_name_H-M   'P 1'
#
loop_
_entity.id
_entity.type
_entity.pdbx_description
1 polymer ?
#
loop_
_entity_poly.entity_id
_entity_poly.type
_entity_poly.pdbx_seq_one_letter_code
_entity_poly.pdbx_strand_id
1 'polypeptide(L)'
;KFDPGVEYRNVEFDGKRSPLKALDRKTGFMPKISGTVIQLSTTNVGQLEPGATVVAGGAWTGSTSYMPKDAAGFLASGDYLTDIRAVWLRGNGEYVQVRFPSALCTKYDITSQDGAEIAIALEIEARLDMSVSGAQIGDSPYRIEYLATL
;
A
#
# COMPACT_ATOMS: atom_id res chain seq x y z
N LYS A 1 9.35 -1.23 -4.90
CA LYS A 1 8.69 -1.54 -6.18
C LYS A 1 7.26 -1.01 -6.17
N PHE A 2 6.83 -0.41 -7.25
CA PHE A 2 5.43 -0.07 -7.51
C PHE A 2 4.85 -1.00 -8.57
N ASP A 3 3.65 -1.49 -8.32
CA ASP A 3 2.86 -2.30 -9.25
C ASP A 3 1.48 -1.63 -9.39
N PRO A 4 1.07 -1.20 -10.57
CA PRO A 4 -0.24 -0.59 -10.79
C PRO A 4 -1.41 -1.57 -10.60
N GLY A 5 -1.15 -2.88 -10.55
CA GLY A 5 -2.16 -3.90 -10.30
C GLY A 5 -3.33 -3.87 -11.27
N VAL A 6 -3.07 -3.57 -12.55
CA VAL A 6 -4.12 -3.46 -13.57
C VAL A 6 -4.33 -4.80 -14.24
N GLU A 7 -5.55 -5.27 -14.17
CA GLU A 7 -5.98 -6.47 -14.89
C GLU A 7 -6.80 -6.09 -16.12
N TYR A 8 -6.51 -6.75 -17.23
CA TYR A 8 -7.22 -6.57 -18.49
C TYR A 8 -7.84 -7.89 -18.92
N ARG A 9 -9.03 -7.80 -19.44
CA ARG A 9 -9.70 -8.90 -20.12
C ARG A 9 -9.96 -8.50 -21.57
N ASN A 10 -9.52 -9.34 -22.47
CA ASN A 10 -9.92 -9.24 -23.87
C ASN A 10 -11.23 -10.01 -24.06
N VAL A 11 -12.18 -9.44 -24.78
CA VAL A 11 -13.40 -10.13 -25.15
C VAL A 11 -13.10 -11.00 -26.36
N GLU A 12 -13.23 -12.32 -26.16
CA GLU A 12 -13.03 -13.28 -27.24
C GLU A 12 -14.26 -13.30 -28.16
N PHE A 13 -14.00 -13.19 -29.45
CA PHE A 13 -14.99 -13.44 -30.51
C PHE A 13 -14.73 -14.79 -31.15
N ASP A 14 -15.80 -15.52 -31.41
CA ASP A 14 -15.72 -16.81 -32.10
C ASP A 14 -14.96 -16.68 -33.43
N GLY A 15 -13.99 -17.57 -33.63
CA GLY A 15 -13.13 -17.62 -34.83
C GLY A 15 -11.95 -16.65 -34.86
N LYS A 16 -11.68 -15.82 -33.84
CA LYS A 16 -10.50 -14.95 -33.80
C LYS A 16 -9.41 -15.50 -32.88
N ARG A 17 -8.20 -15.61 -33.45
CA ARG A 17 -7.01 -16.12 -32.74
C ARG A 17 -6.13 -15.04 -32.12
N SER A 18 -6.40 -13.76 -32.37
CA SER A 18 -5.58 -12.65 -31.89
C SER A 18 -6.41 -11.65 -31.10
N PRO A 19 -5.89 -11.11 -29.98
CA PRO A 19 -6.52 -10.04 -29.23
C PRO A 19 -6.77 -8.82 -30.11
N LEU A 20 -7.93 -8.20 -29.96
CA LEU A 20 -8.29 -6.96 -30.66
C LEU A 20 -8.20 -5.80 -29.70
N LYS A 21 -7.42 -4.78 -30.04
CA LYS A 21 -7.21 -3.56 -29.25
C LYS A 21 -8.50 -2.90 -28.76
N ALA A 22 -9.55 -2.92 -29.59
CA ALA A 22 -10.86 -2.31 -29.26
C ALA A 22 -11.69 -3.11 -28.24
N LEU A 23 -11.27 -4.35 -27.92
CA LEU A 23 -12.01 -5.26 -27.04
C LEU A 23 -11.35 -5.45 -25.67
N ASP A 24 -10.22 -4.80 -25.44
CA ASP A 24 -9.56 -4.83 -24.13
C ASP A 24 -10.39 -4.04 -23.11
N ARG A 25 -10.74 -4.70 -22.01
CA ARG A 25 -11.42 -4.08 -20.88
C ARG A 25 -10.60 -4.23 -19.61
N LYS A 26 -10.49 -3.15 -18.86
CA LYS A 26 -9.90 -3.17 -17.53
C LYS A 26 -10.90 -3.84 -16.57
N THR A 27 -10.49 -4.93 -15.93
CA THR A 27 -11.36 -5.74 -15.04
C THR A 27 -10.95 -5.61 -13.58
N GLY A 28 -9.70 -5.30 -13.30
CA GLY A 28 -9.18 -5.15 -11.95
C GLY A 28 -8.23 -3.96 -11.82
N PHE A 29 -8.15 -3.41 -10.61
CA PHE A 29 -7.25 -2.30 -10.31
C PHE A 29 -6.89 -2.32 -8.81
N MET A 30 -5.76 -2.91 -8.48
CA MET A 30 -5.25 -3.01 -7.11
C MET A 30 -3.78 -2.56 -7.06
N PRO A 31 -3.53 -1.24 -7.04
CA PRO A 31 -2.17 -0.72 -7.02
C PRO A 31 -1.47 -1.03 -5.70
N LYS A 32 -0.20 -1.44 -5.78
CA LYS A 32 0.62 -1.86 -4.65
C LYS A 32 1.98 -1.20 -4.66
N ILE A 33 2.47 -0.90 -3.46
CA ILE A 33 3.87 -0.59 -3.21
C ILE A 33 4.44 -1.69 -2.33
N SER A 34 5.54 -2.29 -2.76
CA SER A 34 6.32 -3.24 -1.96
C SER A 34 7.74 -2.76 -1.80
N GLY A 35 8.30 -2.97 -0.64
CA GLY A 35 9.65 -2.57 -0.31
C GLY A 35 10.10 -3.08 1.04
N THR A 36 11.35 -2.81 1.39
CA THR A 36 11.91 -3.12 2.69
C THR A 36 12.21 -1.82 3.40
N VAL A 37 11.81 -1.71 4.66
CA VAL A 37 12.14 -0.59 5.54
C VAL A 37 13.05 -1.09 6.66
N ILE A 38 14.00 -0.26 7.04
CA ILE A 38 15.00 -0.58 8.07
C ILE A 38 14.58 0.05 9.41
N GLN A 39 13.76 1.10 9.36
CA GLN A 39 13.32 1.82 10.55
C GLN A 39 11.83 2.11 10.48
N LEU A 40 11.12 1.75 11.54
CA LEU A 40 9.72 2.12 11.76
C LEU A 40 9.60 2.94 13.03
N SER A 41 8.81 3.99 12.97
CA SER A 41 8.40 4.68 14.21
C SER A 41 7.38 3.83 14.97
N THR A 42 7.36 3.94 16.29
CA THR A 42 6.38 3.24 17.13
C THR A 42 4.93 3.58 16.74
N THR A 43 4.68 4.77 16.23
CA THR A 43 3.36 5.19 15.75
C THR A 43 2.93 4.41 14.51
N ASN A 44 3.87 4.12 13.61
CA ASN A 44 3.56 3.45 12.34
C ASN A 44 3.45 1.93 12.49
N VAL A 45 4.05 1.35 13.53
CA VAL A 45 3.97 -0.11 13.77
C VAL A 45 2.51 -0.57 13.93
N GLY A 46 1.69 0.20 14.66
CA GLY A 46 0.28 -0.14 14.84
C GLY A 46 -0.54 -0.13 13.56
N GLN A 47 -0.12 0.61 12.55
CA GLN A 47 -0.80 0.67 11.25
C GLN A 47 -0.39 -0.48 10.31
N LEU A 48 0.65 -1.25 10.65
CA LEU A 48 1.02 -2.46 9.90
C LEU A 48 0.06 -3.61 10.16
N GLU A 49 -0.60 -3.59 11.32
CA GLU A 49 -1.58 -4.60 11.72
C GLU A 49 -2.95 -3.93 11.86
N PRO A 50 -3.71 -3.80 10.79
CA PRO A 50 -5.01 -3.13 10.80
C PRO A 50 -5.96 -3.76 11.81
N GLY A 51 -6.64 -2.93 12.58
CA GLY A 51 -7.55 -3.37 13.65
C GLY A 51 -6.86 -3.84 14.93
N ALA A 52 -5.53 -3.73 15.06
CA ALA A 52 -4.83 -4.06 16.29
C ALA A 52 -5.23 -3.14 17.45
N THR A 53 -5.25 -3.69 18.65
CA THR A 53 -5.43 -2.91 19.87
C THR A 53 -4.07 -2.55 20.45
N VAL A 54 -3.88 -1.26 20.72
CA VAL A 54 -2.71 -0.78 21.45
C VAL A 54 -2.92 -1.00 22.95
N VAL A 55 -1.99 -1.73 23.57
CA VAL A 55 -1.99 -1.95 25.02
C VAL A 55 -0.77 -1.26 25.58
N ALA A 56 -0.99 -0.33 26.51
CA ALA A 56 0.09 0.32 27.24
C ALA A 56 0.70 -0.66 28.24
N GLY A 57 2.00 -0.81 28.18
CA GLY A 57 2.75 -1.73 29.03
C GLY A 57 2.76 -3.17 28.50
N GLY A 58 3.91 -3.76 28.53
CA GLY A 58 4.16 -5.16 28.23
C GLY A 58 5.05 -5.75 29.32
N ALA A 59 5.68 -6.88 29.07
CA ALA A 59 6.62 -7.52 30.00
C ALA A 59 7.83 -6.63 30.33
N TRP A 60 8.10 -5.60 29.52
CA TRP A 60 9.19 -4.64 29.72
C TRP A 60 8.67 -3.25 30.02
N THR A 61 9.25 -2.60 31.02
CA THR A 61 8.90 -1.23 31.41
C THR A 61 9.05 -0.27 30.22
N GLY A 62 8.01 0.50 29.92
CA GLY A 62 8.00 1.47 28.82
C GLY A 62 7.69 0.86 27.45
N SER A 63 7.37 -0.44 27.36
CA SER A 63 6.95 -1.05 26.12
C SER A 63 5.51 -0.68 25.74
N THR A 64 5.25 -0.60 24.43
CA THR A 64 3.91 -0.54 23.87
C THR A 64 3.67 -1.83 23.09
N SER A 65 2.59 -2.49 23.37
CA SER A 65 2.23 -3.74 22.69
C SER A 65 1.09 -3.50 21.72
N TYR A 66 1.19 -4.09 20.54
CA TYR A 66 0.14 -4.14 19.53
C TYR A 66 -0.41 -5.56 19.50
N MET A 67 -1.70 -5.69 19.78
CA MET A 67 -2.37 -7.00 19.81
C MET A 67 -3.29 -7.11 18.61
N PRO A 68 -2.98 -7.97 17.64
CA PRO A 68 -3.89 -8.27 16.54
C PRO A 68 -5.23 -8.76 17.07
N LYS A 69 -6.32 -8.33 16.43
CA LYS A 69 -7.66 -8.83 16.72
C LYS A 69 -8.06 -9.85 15.66
N ASP A 70 -8.38 -11.04 16.09
CA ASP A 70 -9.06 -12.04 15.27
C ASP A 70 -10.58 -11.78 15.31
N ALA A 71 -10.99 -10.61 14.82
CA ALA A 71 -12.38 -10.23 14.75
C ALA A 71 -12.75 -9.84 13.34
N ALA A 72 -13.65 -10.59 12.73
CA ALA A 72 -14.29 -10.19 11.48
C ALA A 72 -15.09 -8.89 11.72
N GLY A 73 -14.84 -7.88 10.91
CA GLY A 73 -15.51 -6.59 11.01
C GLY A 73 -14.98 -5.57 10.02
N PHE A 74 -15.61 -4.41 9.99
CA PHE A 74 -15.11 -3.29 9.22
C PHE A 74 -13.92 -2.65 9.95
N LEU A 75 -12.89 -2.30 9.19
CA LEU A 75 -11.75 -1.54 9.70
C LEU A 75 -12.20 -0.09 9.99
N ALA A 76 -11.65 0.48 11.05
CA ALA A 76 -11.84 1.89 11.35
C ALA A 76 -10.95 2.77 10.46
N SER A 77 -11.30 4.05 10.32
CA SER A 77 -10.49 4.99 9.52
C SER A 77 -9.04 5.10 10.00
N GLY A 78 -8.79 4.89 11.29
CA GLY A 78 -7.44 4.91 11.87
C GLY A 78 -6.58 3.69 11.55
N ASP A 79 -7.17 2.63 11.01
CA ASP A 79 -6.45 1.42 10.59
C ASP A 79 -5.79 1.59 9.21
N TYR A 80 -6.14 2.65 8.50
CA TYR A 80 -5.58 2.93 7.18
C TYR A 80 -4.35 3.83 7.29
N LEU A 81 -3.35 3.48 6.50
CA LEU A 81 -2.18 4.35 6.27
C LEU A 81 -2.60 5.55 5.42
N THR A 82 -2.15 6.73 5.79
CA THR A 82 -2.43 7.97 5.07
C THR A 82 -1.18 8.54 4.43
N ASP A 83 -1.34 9.05 3.21
CA ASP A 83 -0.29 9.77 2.46
C ASP A 83 1.02 8.98 2.27
N ILE A 84 0.89 7.71 1.88
CA ILE A 84 2.05 6.87 1.56
C ILE A 84 2.69 7.34 0.27
N ARG A 85 3.99 7.55 0.31
CA ARG A 85 4.79 8.02 -0.84
C ARG A 85 5.96 7.11 -1.08
N ALA A 86 6.13 6.68 -2.32
CA ALA A 86 7.33 6.05 -2.80
C ALA A 86 8.00 6.98 -3.81
N VAL A 87 9.26 7.31 -3.57
CA VAL A 87 10.01 8.31 -4.35
C VAL A 87 11.22 7.65 -4.98
N TRP A 88 11.43 7.93 -6.25
CA TRP A 88 12.61 7.46 -7.00
C TRP A 88 13.32 8.62 -7.67
N LEU A 89 14.65 8.67 -7.55
CA LEU A 89 15.50 9.59 -8.28
C LEU A 89 15.64 9.13 -9.73
N ARG A 90 15.43 10.03 -10.66
CA ARG A 90 15.69 9.81 -12.10
C ARG A 90 17.14 10.16 -12.44
N GLY A 91 17.62 9.60 -13.56
CA GLY A 91 18.99 9.86 -14.05
C GLY A 91 19.29 11.32 -14.41
N ASN A 92 18.28 12.16 -14.60
CA ASN A 92 18.40 13.60 -14.86
C ASN A 92 18.36 14.47 -13.57
N GLY A 93 18.34 13.87 -12.39
CA GLY A 93 18.28 14.57 -11.11
C GLY A 93 16.88 14.95 -10.63
N GLU A 94 15.85 14.71 -11.43
CA GLU A 94 14.46 14.88 -11.02
C GLU A 94 13.95 13.66 -10.25
N TYR A 95 12.81 13.81 -9.59
CA TYR A 95 12.17 12.73 -8.84
C TYR A 95 10.84 12.34 -9.47
N VAL A 96 10.50 11.07 -9.32
CA VAL A 96 9.14 10.57 -9.57
C VAL A 96 8.63 10.01 -8.25
N GLN A 97 7.44 10.44 -7.84
CA GLN A 97 6.77 9.84 -6.70
C GLN A 97 5.46 9.17 -7.12
N VAL A 98 5.17 8.06 -6.47
CA VAL A 98 3.83 7.46 -6.43
C VAL A 98 3.25 7.72 -5.06
N ARG A 99 2.09 8.34 -5.02
CA ARG A 99 1.40 8.72 -3.79
C ARG A 99 0.09 7.96 -3.66
N PHE A 100 -0.11 7.31 -2.50
CA PHE A 100 -1.37 6.71 -2.09
C PHE A 100 -1.98 7.60 -0.99
N PRO A 101 -3.06 8.33 -1.27
CA PRO A 101 -3.74 9.13 -0.25
C PRO A 101 -4.27 8.30 0.92
N SER A 102 -4.78 7.11 0.63
CA SER A 102 -5.20 6.11 1.61
C SER A 102 -4.72 4.73 1.19
N ALA A 103 -4.24 3.95 2.13
CA ALA A 103 -3.69 2.64 1.86
C ALA A 103 -3.88 1.68 3.04
N LEU A 104 -3.71 0.41 2.78
CA LEU A 104 -3.76 -0.64 3.77
C LEU A 104 -2.48 -1.48 3.68
N CYS A 105 -1.87 -1.78 4.81
CA CYS A 105 -0.82 -2.78 4.86
C CYS A 105 -1.45 -4.16 4.76
N THR A 106 -1.16 -4.88 3.68
CA THR A 106 -1.75 -6.20 3.41
C THR A 106 -0.80 -7.34 3.76
N LYS A 107 0.48 -7.02 3.88
CA LYS A 107 1.50 -7.98 4.29
C LYS A 107 2.69 -7.25 4.89
N TYR A 108 3.21 -7.79 5.97
CA TYR A 108 4.54 -7.44 6.47
C TYR A 108 5.28 -8.71 6.93
N ASP A 109 6.59 -8.66 6.86
CA ASP A 109 7.47 -9.74 7.29
C ASP A 109 8.69 -9.13 7.98
N ILE A 110 8.93 -9.53 9.21
CA ILE A 110 10.03 -9.03 10.03
C ILE A 110 11.13 -10.06 10.03
N THR A 111 12.28 -9.72 9.45
CA THR A 111 13.46 -10.57 9.43
C THR A 111 14.59 -9.92 10.20
N SER A 112 15.27 -10.71 11.02
CA SER A 112 16.49 -10.32 11.71
C SER A 112 17.55 -11.37 11.45
N GLN A 113 18.74 -10.92 11.07
CA GLN A 113 19.93 -11.77 10.97
C GLN A 113 20.89 -11.37 12.08
N ASP A 114 21.62 -12.35 12.59
CA ASP A 114 22.62 -12.10 13.65
C ASP A 114 23.64 -11.07 13.19
N GLY A 115 23.77 -9.98 13.96
CA GLY A 115 24.66 -8.87 13.64
C GLY A 115 24.20 -7.90 12.54
N ALA A 116 22.96 -8.05 12.02
CA ALA A 116 22.37 -7.16 11.02
C ALA A 116 21.20 -6.33 11.60
N GLU A 117 20.88 -5.23 10.94
CA GLU A 117 19.70 -4.44 11.25
C GLU A 117 18.42 -5.22 10.93
N ILE A 118 17.37 -4.97 11.71
CA ILE A 118 16.05 -5.55 11.44
C ILE A 118 15.52 -4.99 10.12
N ALA A 119 15.19 -5.88 9.20
CA ALA A 119 14.56 -5.53 7.94
C ALA A 119 13.09 -5.95 7.95
N ILE A 120 12.21 -5.04 7.52
CA ILE A 120 10.77 -5.28 7.47
C ILE A 120 10.33 -5.15 6.01
N ALA A 121 9.98 -6.28 5.43
CA ALA A 121 9.38 -6.30 4.09
C ALA A 121 7.90 -5.95 4.19
N LEU A 122 7.45 -4.99 3.40
CA LEU A 122 6.08 -4.47 3.40
C LEU A 122 5.44 -4.62 2.04
N GLU A 123 4.14 -4.94 2.04
CA GLU A 123 3.24 -4.77 0.91
C GLU A 123 2.07 -3.89 1.32
N ILE A 124 1.92 -2.77 0.63
CA ILE A 124 0.92 -1.76 0.91
C ILE A 124 0.05 -1.61 -0.32
N GLU A 125 -1.25 -1.78 -0.17
CA GLU A 125 -2.24 -1.60 -1.23
C GLU A 125 -2.97 -0.27 -1.09
N ALA A 126 -3.10 0.46 -2.20
CA ALA A 126 -3.90 1.67 -2.23
C ALA A 126 -5.39 1.35 -2.01
N ARG A 127 -6.07 2.28 -1.33
CA ARG A 127 -7.53 2.25 -1.14
C ARG A 127 -8.13 3.57 -1.61
N LEU A 128 -9.29 3.49 -2.24
CA LEU A 128 -10.06 4.68 -2.58
C LEU A 128 -10.80 5.14 -1.34
N ASP A 129 -10.53 6.38 -0.93
CA ASP A 129 -11.24 7.00 0.20
C ASP A 129 -12.48 7.74 -0.31
N MET A 130 -13.64 7.11 -0.12
CA MET A 130 -14.94 7.67 -0.51
C MET A 130 -15.47 8.72 0.46
N SER A 131 -14.80 8.96 1.58
CA SER A 131 -15.14 10.04 2.52
C SER A 131 -14.70 11.41 2.02
N VAL A 132 -13.77 11.45 1.09
CA VAL A 132 -13.30 12.71 0.48
C VAL A 132 -14.39 13.29 -0.42
N SER A 133 -14.70 14.57 -0.22
CA SER A 133 -15.70 15.26 -1.02
C SER A 133 -15.36 15.21 -2.52
N GLY A 134 -16.30 14.74 -3.33
CA GLY A 134 -16.15 14.59 -4.77
C GLY A 134 -15.51 13.27 -5.21
N ALA A 135 -15.14 12.36 -4.30
CA ALA A 135 -14.67 11.03 -4.66
C ALA A 135 -15.79 10.20 -5.31
N GLN A 136 -15.45 9.50 -6.39
CA GLN A 136 -16.41 8.67 -7.15
C GLN A 136 -15.87 7.25 -7.31
N ILE A 137 -16.78 6.29 -7.43
CA ILE A 137 -16.44 4.93 -7.79
C ILE A 137 -15.76 4.96 -9.17
N GLY A 138 -14.52 4.45 -9.25
CA GLY A 138 -13.73 4.45 -10.48
C GLY A 138 -12.63 5.52 -10.50
N ASP A 139 -12.56 6.40 -9.50
CA ASP A 139 -11.40 7.29 -9.33
C ASP A 139 -10.13 6.47 -9.06
N SER A 140 -8.98 7.06 -9.38
CA SER A 140 -7.70 6.42 -9.13
C SER A 140 -7.31 6.54 -7.66
N PRO A 141 -7.01 5.42 -6.97
CA PRO A 141 -6.56 5.45 -5.59
C PRO A 141 -5.09 5.87 -5.44
N TYR A 142 -4.41 6.23 -6.53
CA TYR A 142 -3.03 6.71 -6.49
C TYR A 142 -2.78 7.80 -7.53
N ARG A 143 -1.69 8.53 -7.33
CA ARG A 143 -1.18 9.54 -8.28
C ARG A 143 0.29 9.28 -8.56
N ILE A 144 0.71 9.59 -9.79
CA ILE A 144 2.13 9.65 -10.17
C ILE A 144 2.44 11.11 -10.41
N GLU A 145 3.46 11.61 -9.71
CA GLU A 145 3.85 13.01 -9.76
C GLU A 145 5.34 13.12 -10.10
N TYR A 146 5.67 14.12 -10.89
CA TYR A 146 7.05 14.47 -11.24
C TYR A 146 7.45 15.70 -10.46
N LEU A 147 8.56 15.62 -9.74
CA LEU A 147 9.07 16.68 -8.88
C LEU A 147 10.45 17.10 -9.37
N ALA A 148 10.64 18.41 -9.55
CA ALA A 148 11.97 18.95 -9.87
C ALA A 148 12.92 18.91 -8.67
N THR A 149 12.36 19.04 -7.46
CA THR A 149 13.07 18.97 -6.16
C THR A 149 12.19 18.23 -5.14
N LEU A 150 12.82 17.64 -4.13
CA LEU A 150 12.14 17.08 -2.94
C LEU A 150 11.91 18.18 -1.90
#